data_cf4aa921ae20b1ec999469e0c2b6b98c
#
_entry.id   cf4aa921ae20b1ec999469e0c2b6b98c
#
_cell.length_a   1.000
_cell.length_b   1.000
_cell.length_c   1.000
_cell.angle_alpha   90.00
_cell.angle_beta   90.00
_cell.angle_gamma   90.00
#
_symmetry.space_group_name_H-M   'P 1'
#
loop_
_entity.id
_entity.type
_entity.pdbx_description
1 polymer ?
#
loop_
_entity_poly.entity_id
_entity_poly.type
_entity_poly.pdbx_seq_one_letter_code
_entity_poly.pdbx_strand_id
1 'polypeptide(L)'
;MSENEQKIEFPIDWSYRIITEAVNKKCSTAIRDALKEYGIKARLEKKDKSSSGKYQAYRVKVVFESQEMMDDLSKKISKIDGVKFML
;
A
#
# COMPACT_ATOMS: atom_id res chain seq x y z
N MET A 1 30.71 8.32 -1.58
CA MET A 1 30.27 8.33 -1.18
C MET A 1 29.26 8.61 -1.20
N SER A 2 28.81 8.36 -1.36
CA SER A 2 27.78 8.39 -1.44
C SER A 2 27.14 9.04 -0.56
N GLU A 3 27.55 9.86 -0.16
CA GLU A 3 27.04 10.56 0.67
C GLU A 3 25.84 11.12 0.32
N ASN A 4 25.42 11.10 -0.78
CA ASN A 4 24.18 11.58 -1.18
C ASN A 4 23.10 10.63 -1.05
N GLU A 5 23.39 9.45 -0.60
CA GLU A 5 22.36 8.50 -0.45
C GLU A 5 21.44 8.91 0.63
N GLN A 6 20.17 8.95 0.34
CA GLN A 6 19.20 9.19 1.34
C GLN A 6 18.93 7.93 2.07
N LYS A 7 19.32 7.91 3.31
CA LYS A 7 19.01 6.75 4.14
C LYS A 7 17.68 6.98 4.80
N ILE A 8 16.78 6.04 4.61
CA ILE A 8 15.51 6.06 5.32
C ILE A 8 15.77 5.49 6.70
N GLU A 9 15.44 6.26 7.70
CA GLU A 9 15.64 5.83 9.08
C GLU A 9 14.39 5.19 9.60
N PHE A 10 14.51 4.02 10.18
CA PHE A 10 13.38 3.28 10.71
C PHE A 10 13.35 3.38 12.23
N PRO A 11 12.15 3.30 12.82
CA PRO A 11 10.86 3.11 12.15
C PRO A 11 10.44 4.35 11.39
N ILE A 12 9.69 4.16 10.33
CA ILE A 12 9.24 5.26 9.48
C ILE A 12 7.75 5.16 9.24
N ASP A 13 7.08 6.31 9.26
CA ASP A 13 5.68 6.40 8.87
C ASP A 13 5.62 6.54 7.36
N TRP A 14 4.89 5.65 6.72
CA TRP A 14 4.76 5.68 5.27
C TRP A 14 3.31 5.62 4.87
N SER A 15 2.93 6.46 3.92
CA SER A 15 1.55 6.49 3.46
C SER A 15 1.50 5.97 2.03
N TYR A 16 0.74 4.92 1.81
CA TYR A 16 0.53 4.39 0.47
C TYR A 16 -0.78 4.88 -0.09
N ARG A 17 -0.75 5.18 -1.37
CA ARG A 17 -1.97 5.40 -2.13
C ARG A 17 -2.07 4.24 -3.11
N ILE A 18 -3.14 3.48 -3.02
CA ILE A 18 -3.31 2.26 -3.79
C ILE A 18 -4.48 2.46 -4.73
N ILE A 19 -4.24 2.29 -6.03
CA ILE A 19 -5.27 2.46 -7.05
C ILE A 19 -5.67 1.07 -7.54
N THR A 20 -6.96 0.77 -7.45
CA THR A 20 -7.47 -0.54 -7.83
C THR A 20 -8.56 -0.39 -8.89
N GLU A 21 -8.93 -1.49 -9.50
CA GLU A 21 -10.09 -1.54 -10.37
C GLU A 21 -11.35 -1.42 -9.53
N ALA A 22 -12.21 -0.45 -9.86
CA ALA A 22 -13.41 -0.21 -9.07
C ALA A 22 -14.36 -1.40 -9.07
N VAL A 23 -14.37 -2.17 -10.16
CA VAL A 23 -15.27 -3.33 -10.27
C VAL A 23 -14.79 -4.53 -9.45
N ASN A 24 -13.51 -4.57 -9.08
CA ASN A 24 -12.97 -5.69 -8.32
C ASN A 24 -13.18 -5.42 -6.84
N LYS A 25 -14.27 -5.93 -6.30
CA LYS A 25 -14.63 -5.64 -4.92
C LYS A 25 -13.85 -6.45 -3.90
N LYS A 26 -13.02 -7.38 -4.37
CA LYS A 26 -12.20 -8.20 -3.47
C LYS A 26 -10.85 -7.57 -3.17
N CYS A 27 -10.49 -6.50 -3.88
CA CYS A 27 -9.19 -5.87 -3.67
C CYS A 27 -9.02 -5.38 -2.24
N SER A 28 -10.02 -4.71 -1.69
CA SER A 28 -9.88 -4.14 -0.35
C SER A 28 -9.68 -5.23 0.69
N THR A 29 -10.40 -6.35 0.55
CA THR A 29 -10.22 -7.47 1.46
C THR A 29 -8.83 -8.06 1.34
N ALA A 30 -8.35 -8.24 0.10
CA ALA A 30 -7.03 -8.80 -0.13
C ALA A 30 -5.93 -7.88 0.44
N ILE A 31 -6.10 -6.57 0.30
CA ILE A 31 -5.14 -5.62 0.85
C ILE A 31 -5.14 -5.70 2.39
N ARG A 32 -6.33 -5.75 2.98
CA ARG A 32 -6.44 -5.88 4.44
C ARG A 32 -5.79 -7.17 4.93
N ASP A 33 -5.99 -8.26 4.19
CA ASP A 33 -5.39 -9.53 4.56
C ASP A 33 -3.87 -9.46 4.50
N ALA A 34 -3.33 -8.79 3.47
CA ALA A 34 -1.89 -8.60 3.36
C ALA A 34 -1.34 -7.83 4.55
N LEU A 35 -2.05 -6.78 4.96
CA LEU A 35 -1.63 -6.00 6.12
C LEU A 35 -1.63 -6.86 7.38
N LYS A 36 -2.64 -7.69 7.55
CA LYS A 36 -2.72 -8.58 8.72
C LYS A 36 -1.60 -9.59 8.74
N GLU A 37 -1.19 -10.09 7.58
CA GLU A 37 -0.10 -11.06 7.52
C GLU A 37 1.19 -10.50 8.10
N TYR A 38 1.39 -9.19 7.96
CA TYR A 38 2.59 -8.54 8.48
C TYR A 38 2.37 -7.97 9.88
N GLY A 39 1.25 -8.29 10.49
CA GLY A 39 0.95 -7.79 11.83
C GLY A 39 0.68 -6.30 11.88
N ILE A 40 0.31 -5.73 10.74
CA ILE A 40 0.08 -4.28 10.65
C ILE A 40 -1.35 -3.97 11.01
N LYS A 41 -1.54 -3.06 11.96
CA LYS A 41 -2.87 -2.70 12.43
C LYS A 41 -3.35 -1.40 11.79
N ALA A 42 -2.92 -1.13 10.60
CA ALA A 42 -3.31 0.09 9.90
C ALA A 42 -4.71 -0.04 9.32
N ARG A 43 -5.37 1.11 9.22
CA ARG A 43 -6.70 1.15 8.67
C ARG A 43 -6.63 1.51 7.20
N LEU A 44 -7.28 0.71 6.36
CA LEU A 44 -7.37 1.01 4.93
C LEU A 44 -8.53 1.97 4.71
N GLU A 45 -8.22 3.16 4.22
CA GLU A 45 -9.24 4.18 3.98
C GLU A 45 -9.62 4.19 2.52
N LYS A 46 -10.93 4.13 2.27
CA LYS A 46 -11.45 4.23 0.91
C LYS A 46 -11.52 5.69 0.54
N LYS A 47 -10.91 6.05 -0.58
CA LYS A 47 -10.88 7.42 -1.07
C LYS A 47 -11.74 7.53 -2.33
N ASP A 48 -11.52 8.56 -3.12
CA ASP A 48 -12.37 8.85 -4.26
C ASP A 48 -12.21 7.86 -5.39
N LYS A 49 -13.28 7.69 -6.16
CA LYS A 49 -13.18 7.01 -7.43
C LYS A 49 -12.68 7.97 -8.49
N SER A 50 -12.10 7.44 -9.56
CA SER A 50 -11.75 8.27 -10.70
C SER A 50 -13.01 8.84 -11.35
N SER A 51 -12.86 9.89 -12.13
CA SER A 51 -14.00 10.53 -12.78
C SER A 51 -14.74 9.59 -13.71
N SER A 52 -14.04 8.63 -14.28
CA SER A 52 -14.67 7.64 -15.17
C SER A 52 -15.33 6.51 -14.39
N GLY A 53 -15.10 6.42 -13.10
CA GLY A 53 -15.60 5.34 -12.28
C GLY A 53 -14.85 4.02 -12.42
N LYS A 54 -13.76 4.00 -13.19
CA LYS A 54 -13.03 2.76 -13.44
C LYS A 54 -12.09 2.36 -12.30
N TYR A 55 -11.63 3.33 -11.53
CA TYR A 55 -10.62 3.10 -10.51
C TYR A 55 -11.09 3.58 -9.17
N GLN A 56 -10.65 2.91 -8.13
CA GLN A 56 -10.94 3.26 -6.75
C GLN A 56 -9.63 3.44 -6.01
N ALA A 57 -9.48 4.57 -5.33
CA ALA A 57 -8.29 4.85 -4.56
C ALA A 57 -8.48 4.44 -3.11
N TYR A 58 -7.42 3.95 -2.52
CA TYR A 58 -7.36 3.67 -1.08
C TYR A 58 -6.10 4.29 -0.53
N ARG A 59 -6.12 4.59 0.76
CA ARG A 59 -4.94 5.10 1.45
C ARG A 59 -4.73 4.30 2.72
N VAL A 60 -3.49 4.01 3.03
CA VAL A 60 -3.15 3.34 4.27
C VAL A 60 -1.84 3.92 4.78
N LYS A 61 -1.79 4.18 6.10
CA LYS A 61 -0.58 4.65 6.76
C LYS A 61 -0.02 3.50 7.55
N VAL A 62 1.25 3.22 7.33
CA VAL A 62 1.91 2.08 7.95
C VAL A 62 3.20 2.55 8.60
N VAL A 63 3.49 2.03 9.79
CA VAL A 63 4.78 2.26 10.42
C VAL A 63 5.63 1.03 10.09
N PHE A 64 6.72 1.25 9.38
CA PHE A 64 7.62 0.16 9.03
C PHE A 64 8.82 0.14 9.95
N GLU A 65 9.18 -1.05 10.38
CA GLU A 65 10.35 -1.24 11.25
C GLU A 65 11.62 -1.46 10.46
N SER A 66 11.53 -1.83 9.20
CA SER A 66 12.70 -2.11 8.38
C SER A 66 12.39 -1.95 6.91
N GLN A 67 13.43 -1.76 6.12
CA GLN A 67 13.32 -1.67 4.66
C GLN A 67 12.80 -2.98 4.08
N GLU A 68 13.21 -4.09 4.64
CA GLU A 68 12.79 -5.39 4.17
C GLU A 68 11.29 -5.56 4.27
N MET A 69 10.71 -5.16 5.41
CA MET A 69 9.28 -5.25 5.62
C MET A 69 8.54 -4.37 4.63
N MET A 70 9.04 -3.16 4.40
CA MET A 70 8.44 -2.22 3.47
C MET A 70 8.43 -2.80 2.05
N ASP A 71 9.57 -3.36 1.62
CA ASP A 71 9.68 -3.93 0.28
C ASP A 71 8.78 -5.15 0.12
N ASP A 72 8.73 -6.01 1.12
CA ASP A 72 7.91 -7.21 1.06
C ASP A 72 6.43 -6.88 0.97
N LEU A 73 5.97 -5.93 1.78
CA LEU A 73 4.57 -5.55 1.75
C LEU A 73 4.22 -4.89 0.42
N SER A 74 5.11 -4.05 -0.10
CA SER A 74 4.89 -3.38 -1.38
C SER A 74 4.73 -4.40 -2.50
N LYS A 75 5.60 -5.40 -2.51
CA LYS A 75 5.51 -6.45 -3.52
C LYS A 75 4.22 -7.24 -3.39
N LYS A 76 3.86 -7.56 -2.16
CA LYS A 76 2.67 -8.36 -1.93
C LYS A 76 1.42 -7.65 -2.40
N ILE A 77 1.28 -6.38 -2.05
CA ILE A 77 0.11 -5.61 -2.45
C ILE A 77 0.08 -5.42 -3.96
N SER A 78 1.23 -5.14 -4.58
CA SER A 78 1.27 -4.90 -6.01
C SER A 78 0.90 -6.12 -6.84
N LYS A 79 0.98 -7.32 -6.25
CA LYS A 79 0.61 -8.54 -6.95
C LYS A 79 -0.85 -8.94 -6.75
N ILE A 80 -1.59 -8.20 -5.95
CA ILE A 80 -3.00 -8.49 -5.76
C ILE A 80 -3.75 -8.19 -7.05
N ASP A 81 -4.60 -9.13 -7.46
CA ASP A 81 -5.39 -8.96 -8.66
C ASP A 81 -6.29 -7.73 -8.52
N GLY A 82 -6.26 -6.88 -9.53
CA GLY A 82 -7.05 -5.63 -9.51
C GLY A 82 -6.30 -4.41 -9.03
N VAL A 83 -5.13 -4.57 -8.41
CA VAL A 83 -4.30 -3.43 -8.02
C VAL A 83 -3.55 -2.95 -9.25
N LYS A 84 -3.71 -1.67 -9.59
CA LYS A 84 -3.11 -1.09 -10.79
C LYS A 84 -1.84 -0.32 -10.49
N PHE A 85 -1.90 0.54 -9.46
CA PHE A 85 -0.77 1.37 -9.08
C PHE A 85 -0.67 1.44 -7.57
N MET A 86 0.55 1.64 -7.08
CA MET A 86 0.77 1.90 -5.69
C MET A 86 1.82 3.00 -5.60
N LEU A 87 1.46 4.09 -4.99
CA LEU A 87 2.32 5.27 -4.90
C LEU A 87 2.78 5.53 -3.47
#